data_37ff6548438705f59e0c7da433390d71
#
_entry.id   37ff6548438705f59e0c7da433390d71
#
_cell.length_a   1.000
_cell.length_b   1.000
_cell.length_c   1.000
_cell.angle_alpha   90.00
_cell.angle_beta   90.00
_cell.angle_gamma   90.00
#
_symmetry.space_group_name_H-M   'P 1'
#
loop_
_entity.id
_entity.type
_entity.pdbx_description
1 polymer ?
#
loop_
_entity_poly.entity_id
_entity_poly.type
_entity_poly.pdbx_seq_one_letter_code
_entity_poly.pdbx_strand_id
1 'polypeptide(L)'
;MSITGKNMEFDGNEWWYRHPKSGGRRRLWSNIKKNKERMFVNGKYIKKSHPLWKEGNYKTFEDAAFASLKNYARSKVGEVYIISNPVWEGWYKIGMAVDAEDRLMAYQTSSPHRDYKIIHKVKVDNRREAEKKAHREAEKIAEKFNSEWFYLDTQEAISILNKVKEEYTNETNT
;
A
#
# COMPACT_ATOMS: atom_id res chain seq x y z
N MET A 1 25.78 10.89 -9.80
CA MET A 1 27.14 10.61 -10.31
C MET A 1 27.02 9.83 -11.60
N SER A 2 27.59 10.32 -12.68
CA SER A 2 27.63 9.61 -13.96
C SER A 2 28.67 8.49 -13.87
N ILE A 3 28.26 7.26 -14.17
CA ILE A 3 29.18 6.13 -14.30
C ILE A 3 29.88 6.30 -15.65
N THR A 4 31.17 6.61 -15.64
CA THR A 4 31.97 6.72 -16.85
C THR A 4 32.64 5.36 -17.14
N GLY A 5 32.84 5.06 -18.43
CA GLY A 5 33.46 3.78 -18.86
C GLY A 5 34.84 3.50 -18.26
N LYS A 6 35.54 4.54 -17.77
CA LYS A 6 36.85 4.41 -17.09
C LYS A 6 36.82 3.62 -15.78
N ASN A 7 35.66 3.51 -15.14
CA ASN A 7 35.51 2.83 -13.85
C ASN A 7 34.80 1.46 -13.99
N MET A 8 34.66 0.98 -15.21
CA MET A 8 34.03 -0.31 -15.48
C MET A 8 35.06 -1.39 -15.71
N GLU A 9 34.85 -2.53 -15.10
CA GLU A 9 35.71 -3.70 -15.15
C GLU A 9 34.88 -4.94 -15.51
N PHE A 10 35.33 -5.70 -16.49
CA PHE A 10 34.73 -6.99 -16.88
C PHE A 10 35.60 -8.12 -16.35
N ASP A 11 35.03 -9.05 -15.59
CA ASP A 11 35.76 -10.15 -14.96
C ASP A 11 35.69 -11.47 -15.74
N GLY A 12 35.21 -11.41 -16.98
CA GLY A 12 34.99 -12.57 -17.84
C GLY A 12 33.55 -13.11 -17.81
N ASN A 13 32.78 -12.71 -16.82
CA ASN A 13 31.40 -13.14 -16.65
C ASN A 13 30.43 -11.96 -16.48
N GLU A 14 30.85 -10.97 -15.69
CA GLU A 14 29.99 -9.84 -15.34
C GLU A 14 30.76 -8.51 -15.41
N TRP A 15 30.02 -7.42 -15.63
CA TRP A 15 30.54 -6.06 -15.53
C TRP A 15 30.42 -5.54 -14.10
N TRP A 16 31.46 -4.85 -13.62
CA TRP A 16 31.56 -4.25 -12.31
C TRP A 16 31.88 -2.78 -12.43
N TYR A 17 31.42 -1.99 -11.46
CA TYR A 17 31.84 -0.62 -11.26
C TYR A 17 32.82 -0.54 -10.09
N ARG A 18 33.98 0.03 -10.33
CA ARG A 18 34.97 0.29 -9.29
C ARG A 18 34.86 1.74 -8.84
N HIS A 19 34.58 1.94 -7.55
CA HIS A 19 34.43 3.28 -7.00
C HIS A 19 35.78 4.00 -6.97
N PRO A 20 35.94 5.23 -7.60
CA PRO A 20 37.25 5.85 -7.81
C PRO A 20 37.99 6.23 -6.52
N LYS A 21 37.25 6.57 -5.45
CA LYS A 21 37.86 6.99 -4.16
C LYS A 21 38.11 5.81 -3.20
N SER A 22 37.22 4.84 -3.14
CA SER A 22 37.32 3.73 -2.18
C SER A 22 37.89 2.44 -2.77
N GLY A 23 38.08 2.37 -4.09
CA GLY A 23 38.51 1.14 -4.79
C GLY A 23 37.50 0.00 -4.74
N GLY A 24 36.40 0.14 -4.01
CA GLY A 24 35.41 -0.91 -3.83
C GLY A 24 34.70 -1.29 -5.13
N ARG A 25 34.55 -2.59 -5.39
CA ARG A 25 33.79 -3.14 -6.52
C ARG A 25 32.30 -3.16 -6.19
N ARG A 26 31.46 -2.72 -7.14
CA ARG A 26 30.01 -2.84 -7.07
C ARG A 26 29.51 -3.50 -8.35
N ARG A 27 28.59 -4.44 -8.22
CA ARG A 27 27.87 -4.99 -9.38
C ARG A 27 27.12 -3.89 -10.08
N LEU A 28 27.19 -3.91 -11.42
CA LEU A 28 26.27 -3.08 -12.20
C LEU A 28 24.83 -3.58 -12.04
N TRP A 29 23.90 -2.65 -12.10
CA TRP A 29 22.47 -2.99 -12.02
C TRP A 29 22.03 -4.00 -13.07
N SER A 30 22.68 -4.01 -14.24
CA SER A 30 22.46 -5.01 -15.30
C SER A 30 22.78 -6.46 -14.87
N ASN A 31 23.72 -6.61 -13.92
CA ASN A 31 24.19 -7.92 -13.44
C ASN A 31 23.42 -8.38 -12.18
N ILE A 32 22.66 -7.50 -11.55
CA ILE A 32 21.84 -7.88 -10.43
C ILE A 32 20.74 -8.77 -10.96
N LYS A 33 20.81 -10.07 -10.68
CA LYS A 33 19.71 -11.00 -10.96
C LYS A 33 18.45 -10.41 -10.34
N LYS A 34 17.48 -10.09 -11.20
CA LYS A 34 16.21 -9.55 -10.73
C LYS A 34 15.63 -10.54 -9.73
N ASN A 35 15.43 -10.10 -8.52
CA ASN A 35 14.78 -10.93 -7.52
C ASN A 35 13.31 -11.11 -7.92
N LYS A 36 13.05 -12.16 -8.71
CA LYS A 36 11.72 -12.48 -9.23
C LYS A 36 10.70 -12.83 -8.13
N GLU A 37 11.17 -12.98 -6.90
CA GLU A 37 10.33 -13.34 -5.77
C GLU A 37 9.84 -12.15 -4.95
N ARG A 38 10.34 -10.94 -5.25
CA ARG A 38 10.00 -9.73 -4.51
C ARG A 38 9.78 -8.56 -5.44
N MET A 39 8.76 -7.77 -5.14
CA MET A 39 8.49 -6.50 -5.79
C MET A 39 8.40 -5.42 -4.71
N PHE A 40 8.90 -4.22 -5.01
CA PHE A 40 8.91 -3.10 -4.08
C PHE A 40 7.67 -2.23 -4.31
N VAL A 41 6.83 -2.11 -3.29
CA VAL A 41 5.60 -1.30 -3.32
C VAL A 41 5.52 -0.50 -2.02
N ASN A 42 5.29 0.79 -2.13
CA ASN A 42 5.12 1.69 -0.98
C ASN A 42 6.21 1.55 0.09
N GLY A 43 7.48 1.50 -0.34
CA GLY A 43 8.61 1.39 0.58
C GLY A 43 8.87 -0.02 1.13
N LYS A 44 8.11 -1.04 0.73
CA LYS A 44 8.27 -2.42 1.19
C LYS A 44 8.43 -3.41 0.04
N TYR A 45 9.18 -4.48 0.30
CA TYR A 45 9.22 -5.64 -0.59
C TYR A 45 8.01 -6.54 -0.36
N ILE A 46 7.26 -6.81 -1.43
CA ILE A 46 6.13 -7.73 -1.40
C ILE A 46 6.52 -9.09 -1.97
N LYS A 47 5.92 -10.16 -1.42
CA LYS A 47 6.13 -11.54 -1.88
C LYS A 47 5.30 -11.83 -3.13
N LYS A 48 5.67 -12.88 -3.86
CA LYS A 48 4.95 -13.36 -5.05
C LYS A 48 3.47 -13.65 -4.82
N SER A 49 3.10 -14.03 -3.60
CA SER A 49 1.71 -14.26 -3.19
C SER A 49 0.88 -13.00 -2.97
N HIS A 50 1.51 -11.82 -2.99
CA HIS A 50 0.79 -10.57 -2.76
C HIS A 50 -0.06 -10.20 -3.99
N PRO A 51 -1.31 -9.68 -3.83
CA PRO A 51 -2.20 -9.33 -4.94
C PRO A 51 -1.61 -8.35 -5.95
N LEU A 52 -0.66 -7.52 -5.52
CA LEU A 52 0.02 -6.55 -6.38
C LEU A 52 1.28 -7.11 -7.04
N TRP A 53 1.62 -8.39 -6.77
CA TRP A 53 2.75 -9.02 -7.44
C TRP A 53 2.51 -9.03 -8.95
N LYS A 54 3.53 -8.58 -9.69
CA LYS A 54 3.56 -8.70 -11.13
C LYS A 54 4.91 -9.24 -11.54
N GLU A 55 4.91 -10.37 -12.22
CA GLU A 55 6.09 -10.88 -12.87
C GLU A 55 6.40 -9.96 -14.06
N GLY A 56 7.40 -9.13 -13.94
CA GLY A 56 7.77 -8.17 -14.97
C GLY A 56 9.27 -7.93 -15.03
N ASN A 57 9.77 -7.76 -16.25
CA ASN A 57 11.12 -7.31 -16.48
C ASN A 57 11.16 -5.78 -16.43
N TYR A 58 11.46 -5.24 -15.26
CA TYR A 58 11.69 -3.80 -15.14
C TYR A 58 13.13 -3.48 -15.55
N LYS A 59 13.30 -2.47 -16.39
CA LYS A 59 14.62 -2.05 -16.87
C LYS A 59 15.36 -1.24 -15.80
N THR A 60 14.62 -0.47 -15.01
CA THR A 60 15.15 0.39 -13.95
C THR A 60 14.35 0.25 -12.65
N PHE A 61 14.91 0.76 -11.56
CA PHE A 61 14.20 0.88 -10.28
C PHE A 61 12.96 1.80 -10.40
N GLU A 62 13.10 2.86 -11.18
CA GLU A 62 12.01 3.80 -11.44
C GLU A 62 10.86 3.13 -12.21
N ASP A 63 11.16 2.34 -13.24
CA ASP A 63 10.15 1.57 -13.97
C ASP A 63 9.39 0.61 -13.04
N ALA A 64 10.11 -0.03 -12.12
CA ALA A 64 9.49 -0.91 -11.13
C ALA A 64 8.57 -0.14 -10.19
N ALA A 65 8.98 1.03 -9.70
CA ALA A 65 8.19 1.88 -8.83
C ALA A 65 6.94 2.41 -9.53
N PHE A 66 7.06 2.93 -10.74
CA PHE A 66 5.92 3.41 -11.54
C PHE A 66 4.94 2.29 -11.91
N ALA A 67 5.44 1.12 -12.29
CA ALA A 67 4.58 -0.02 -12.59
C ALA A 67 3.84 -0.51 -11.33
N SER A 68 4.49 -0.47 -10.18
CA SER A 68 3.88 -0.83 -8.88
C SER A 68 2.78 0.15 -8.48
N LEU A 69 3.01 1.45 -8.58
CA LEU A 69 2.02 2.49 -8.31
C LEU A 69 0.81 2.38 -9.26
N LYS A 70 1.07 2.17 -10.54
CA LYS A 70 0.03 1.99 -11.55
C LYS A 70 -0.81 0.73 -11.30
N ASN A 71 -0.19 -0.36 -10.89
CA ASN A 71 -0.88 -1.59 -10.53
C ASN A 71 -1.69 -1.43 -9.25
N TYR A 72 -1.14 -0.74 -8.25
CA TYR A 72 -1.86 -0.35 -7.04
C TYR A 72 -3.10 0.48 -7.37
N ALA A 73 -2.94 1.49 -8.22
CA ALA A 73 -4.04 2.34 -8.66
C ALA A 73 -5.11 1.57 -9.45
N ARG A 74 -4.75 0.53 -10.21
CA ARG A 74 -5.66 -0.30 -11.00
C ARG A 74 -6.33 -1.41 -10.22
N SER A 75 -5.74 -1.88 -9.12
CA SER A 75 -6.34 -2.93 -8.29
C SER A 75 -7.69 -2.46 -7.75
N LYS A 76 -8.74 -3.22 -8.03
CA LYS A 76 -10.07 -3.00 -7.46
C LYS A 76 -10.20 -3.62 -6.08
N VAL A 77 -9.66 -4.83 -5.92
CA VAL A 77 -9.69 -5.60 -4.67
C VAL A 77 -8.87 -4.90 -3.59
N GLY A 78 -9.35 -4.97 -2.37
CA GLY A 78 -8.66 -4.43 -1.20
C GLY A 78 -9.52 -4.46 0.04
N GLU A 79 -9.21 -3.56 0.95
CA GLU A 79 -9.89 -3.44 2.24
C GLU A 79 -10.47 -2.04 2.41
N VAL A 80 -11.67 -1.97 3.01
CA VAL A 80 -12.22 -0.76 3.61
C VAL A 80 -12.03 -0.88 5.11
N TYR A 81 -11.60 0.18 5.76
CA TYR A 81 -11.21 0.15 7.17
C TYR A 81 -11.70 1.37 7.92
N ILE A 82 -11.82 1.23 9.22
CA ILE A 82 -12.06 2.28 10.19
C ILE A 82 -10.84 2.42 11.07
N ILE A 83 -10.30 3.63 11.17
CA ILE A 83 -9.26 3.95 12.14
C ILE A 83 -9.73 5.03 13.11
N SER A 84 -9.19 4.98 14.31
CA SER A 84 -9.36 6.00 15.35
C SER A 84 -8.02 6.49 15.87
N ASN A 85 -8.06 7.62 16.54
CA ASN A 85 -6.95 8.14 17.34
C ASN A 85 -7.51 8.55 18.70
N PRO A 86 -6.88 8.17 19.83
CA PRO A 86 -7.39 8.48 21.17
C PRO A 86 -7.50 9.98 21.49
N VAL A 87 -6.77 10.82 20.73
CA VAL A 87 -6.88 12.29 20.86
C VAL A 87 -8.23 12.82 20.37
N TRP A 88 -8.88 12.09 19.45
CA TRP A 88 -10.15 12.48 18.83
C TRP A 88 -11.23 11.45 19.16
N GLU A 89 -11.63 11.40 20.42
CA GLU A 89 -12.65 10.47 20.90
C GLU A 89 -13.98 10.66 20.13
N GLY A 90 -14.59 9.55 19.73
CA GLY A 90 -15.82 9.53 18.94
C GLY A 90 -15.62 9.80 17.43
N TRP A 91 -14.42 10.17 17.01
CA TRP A 91 -14.12 10.38 15.60
C TRP A 91 -13.48 9.15 14.97
N TYR A 92 -14.05 8.71 13.87
CA TYR A 92 -13.59 7.58 13.09
C TYR A 92 -13.34 7.99 11.65
N LYS A 93 -12.16 7.61 11.13
CA LYS A 93 -11.86 7.77 9.72
C LYS A 93 -12.20 6.49 8.99
N ILE A 94 -13.01 6.61 7.95
CA ILE A 94 -13.28 5.53 7.01
C ILE A 94 -12.39 5.73 5.78
N GLY A 95 -11.67 4.70 5.39
CA GLY A 95 -10.76 4.75 4.25
C GLY A 95 -10.59 3.40 3.58
N MET A 96 -9.90 3.39 2.45
CA MET A 96 -9.59 2.17 1.71
C MET A 96 -8.09 1.97 1.50
N ALA A 97 -7.68 0.73 1.37
CA ALA A 97 -6.33 0.36 0.97
C ALA A 97 -6.33 -0.99 0.25
N VAL A 98 -5.21 -1.37 -0.33
CA VAL A 98 -4.97 -2.78 -0.70
C VAL A 98 -4.69 -3.60 0.55
N ASP A 99 -3.97 -2.99 1.50
CA ASP A 99 -3.65 -3.55 2.81
C ASP A 99 -3.82 -2.44 3.86
N ALA A 100 -4.78 -2.59 4.76
CA ALA A 100 -5.12 -1.60 5.77
C ALA A 100 -4.02 -1.44 6.84
N GLU A 101 -3.30 -2.53 7.17
CA GLU A 101 -2.20 -2.47 8.13
C GLU A 101 -1.02 -1.66 7.59
N ASP A 102 -0.68 -1.83 6.31
CA ASP A 102 0.33 -1.02 5.66
C ASP A 102 -0.08 0.45 5.62
N ARG A 103 -1.37 0.72 5.40
CA ARG A 103 -1.91 2.08 5.43
C ARG A 103 -1.88 2.68 6.82
N LEU A 104 -2.21 1.89 7.85
CA LEU A 104 -2.10 2.31 9.26
C LEU A 104 -0.67 2.75 9.60
N MET A 105 0.33 1.99 9.17
CA MET A 105 1.74 2.33 9.40
C MET A 105 2.11 3.70 8.82
N ALA A 106 1.51 4.10 7.70
CA ALA A 106 1.69 5.45 7.14
C ALA A 106 1.07 6.53 8.04
N TYR A 107 -0.11 6.30 8.61
CA TYR A 107 -0.73 7.23 9.55
C TYR A 107 0.08 7.39 10.85
N GLN A 108 0.70 6.33 11.34
CA GLN A 108 1.53 6.40 12.55
C GLN A 108 2.65 7.43 12.46
N THR A 109 3.12 7.75 11.26
CA THR A 109 4.16 8.77 11.08
C THR A 109 3.70 10.19 11.38
N SER A 110 2.38 10.46 11.35
CA SER A 110 1.80 11.78 11.64
C SER A 110 1.46 11.99 13.12
N SER A 111 1.54 10.94 13.95
CA SER A 111 1.35 11.03 15.39
C SER A 111 2.66 10.79 16.14
N PRO A 112 3.06 11.67 17.06
CA PRO A 112 4.24 11.46 17.89
C PRO A 112 4.11 10.22 18.80
N HIS A 113 2.88 9.85 19.16
CA HIS A 113 2.59 8.68 20.01
C HIS A 113 2.35 7.40 19.22
N ARG A 114 2.25 7.48 17.88
CA ARG A 114 1.96 6.33 17.00
C ARG A 114 0.74 5.52 17.46
N ASP A 115 -0.32 6.21 17.81
CA ASP A 115 -1.46 5.70 18.57
C ASP A 115 -2.73 5.51 17.73
N TYR A 116 -2.64 5.64 16.41
CA TYR A 116 -3.73 5.24 15.52
C TYR A 116 -4.00 3.75 15.61
N LYS A 117 -5.28 3.36 15.62
CA LYS A 117 -5.72 1.97 15.70
C LYS A 117 -6.75 1.66 14.63
N ILE A 118 -6.64 0.50 14.00
CA ILE A 118 -7.72 -0.07 13.20
C ILE A 118 -8.77 -0.59 14.16
N ILE A 119 -9.98 -0.07 14.06
CA ILE A 119 -11.15 -0.51 14.82
C ILE A 119 -11.82 -1.69 14.12
N HIS A 120 -11.96 -1.60 12.81
CA HIS A 120 -12.54 -2.64 11.99
C HIS A 120 -12.05 -2.53 10.56
N LYS A 121 -12.02 -3.67 9.85
CA LYS A 121 -11.71 -3.71 8.41
C LYS A 121 -12.41 -4.86 7.73
N VAL A 122 -12.75 -4.68 6.47
CA VAL A 122 -13.44 -5.68 5.65
C VAL A 122 -12.77 -5.79 4.28
N LYS A 123 -12.64 -7.01 3.76
CA LYS A 123 -12.18 -7.26 2.39
C LYS A 123 -13.34 -7.09 1.43
N VAL A 124 -13.07 -6.47 0.28
CA VAL A 124 -14.06 -6.19 -0.75
C VAL A 124 -13.44 -6.30 -2.15
N ASP A 125 -14.25 -6.63 -3.14
CA ASP A 125 -13.83 -6.80 -4.52
C ASP A 125 -13.64 -5.46 -5.25
N ASN A 126 -14.35 -4.43 -4.83
CA ASN A 126 -14.20 -3.07 -5.33
C ASN A 126 -14.10 -2.04 -4.20
N ARG A 127 -12.88 -1.88 -3.67
CA ARG A 127 -12.63 -1.00 -2.53
C ARG A 127 -13.06 0.45 -2.74
N ARG A 128 -13.00 0.97 -3.98
CA ARG A 128 -13.38 2.37 -4.26
C ARG A 128 -14.87 2.61 -4.15
N GLU A 129 -15.66 1.71 -4.72
CA GLU A 129 -17.12 1.82 -4.63
C GLU A 129 -17.61 1.49 -3.22
N ALA A 130 -16.97 0.51 -2.58
CA ALA A 130 -17.24 0.15 -1.20
C ALA A 130 -16.96 1.32 -0.22
N GLU A 131 -15.82 2.01 -0.36
CA GLU A 131 -15.52 3.21 0.44
C GLU A 131 -16.52 4.32 0.21
N LYS A 132 -16.85 4.65 -1.06
CA LYS A 132 -17.86 5.66 -1.37
C LYS A 132 -19.23 5.32 -0.76
N LYS A 133 -19.60 4.04 -0.77
CA LYS A 133 -20.84 3.58 -0.13
C LYS A 133 -20.76 3.76 1.37
N ALA A 134 -19.65 3.35 2.00
CA ALA A 134 -19.43 3.51 3.43
C ALA A 134 -19.53 4.98 3.86
N HIS A 135 -18.91 5.90 3.10
CA HIS A 135 -19.02 7.34 3.37
C HIS A 135 -20.46 7.82 3.29
N ARG A 136 -21.20 7.47 2.25
CA ARG A 136 -22.62 7.86 2.11
C ARG A 136 -23.50 7.33 3.24
N GLU A 137 -23.24 6.11 3.72
CA GLU A 137 -23.98 5.57 4.86
C GLU A 137 -23.59 6.27 6.17
N ALA A 138 -22.29 6.56 6.36
CA ALA A 138 -21.80 7.29 7.52
C ALA A 138 -22.33 8.74 7.57
N GLU A 139 -22.37 9.44 6.45
CA GLU A 139 -22.92 10.81 6.36
C GLU A 139 -24.39 10.90 6.79
N LYS A 140 -25.18 9.84 6.61
CA LYS A 140 -26.60 9.81 7.00
C LYS A 140 -26.83 9.75 8.50
N ILE A 141 -25.90 9.18 9.26
CA ILE A 141 -26.08 8.89 10.68
C ILE A 141 -25.08 9.63 11.58
N ALA A 142 -23.97 10.11 11.04
CA ALA A 142 -22.98 10.86 11.81
C ALA A 142 -23.55 12.20 12.29
N GLU A 143 -23.34 12.53 13.55
CA GLU A 143 -23.71 13.84 14.09
C GLU A 143 -22.90 14.97 13.42
N LYS A 144 -21.64 14.68 13.09
CA LYS A 144 -20.71 15.61 12.42
C LYS A 144 -19.80 14.82 11.50
N PHE A 145 -19.39 15.41 10.41
CA PHE A 145 -18.36 14.84 9.56
C PHE A 145 -17.48 15.92 8.91
N ASN A 146 -16.25 15.53 8.59
CA ASN A 146 -15.31 16.38 7.87
C ASN A 146 -14.46 15.48 6.97
N SER A 147 -14.70 15.56 5.65
CA SER A 147 -14.03 14.71 4.65
C SER A 147 -14.25 13.22 4.96
N GLU A 148 -13.21 12.50 5.30
CA GLU A 148 -13.24 11.06 5.59
C GLU A 148 -13.40 10.74 7.09
N TRP A 149 -13.61 11.74 7.93
CA TRP A 149 -13.79 11.63 9.37
C TRP A 149 -15.25 11.85 9.78
N PHE A 150 -15.78 10.94 10.59
CA PHE A 150 -17.17 10.90 11.01
C PHE A 150 -17.24 10.81 12.54
N TYR A 151 -18.07 11.63 13.16
CA TYR A 151 -18.38 11.56 14.57
C TYR A 151 -19.65 10.75 14.76
N LEU A 152 -19.53 9.53 15.26
CA LEU A 152 -20.63 8.57 15.41
C LEU A 152 -20.24 7.46 16.40
N ASP A 153 -21.20 6.61 16.76
CA ASP A 153 -20.93 5.48 17.64
C ASP A 153 -20.06 4.40 16.96
N THR A 154 -19.23 3.74 17.75
CA THR A 154 -18.31 2.68 17.26
C THR A 154 -19.06 1.52 16.60
N GLN A 155 -20.19 1.10 17.20
CA GLN A 155 -20.97 -0.03 16.68
C GLN A 155 -21.68 0.34 15.37
N GLU A 156 -22.12 1.57 15.26
CA GLU A 156 -22.67 2.10 14.01
C GLU A 156 -21.62 2.10 12.91
N ALA A 157 -20.40 2.58 13.19
CA ALA A 157 -19.28 2.53 12.24
C ALA A 157 -19.00 1.09 11.77
N ILE A 158 -18.91 0.15 12.69
CA ILE A 158 -18.68 -1.28 12.37
C ILE A 158 -19.84 -1.84 11.53
N SER A 159 -21.08 -1.51 11.90
CA SER A 159 -22.27 -1.97 11.17
C SER A 159 -22.28 -1.51 9.71
N ILE A 160 -21.85 -0.26 9.45
CA ILE A 160 -21.70 0.26 8.08
C ILE A 160 -20.76 -0.62 7.27
N LEU A 161 -19.58 -0.93 7.81
CA LEU A 161 -18.60 -1.75 7.07
C LEU A 161 -19.09 -3.17 6.84
N ASN A 162 -19.80 -3.75 7.79
CA ASN A 162 -20.37 -5.09 7.62
C ASN A 162 -21.42 -5.14 6.50
N LYS A 163 -22.30 -4.14 6.41
CA LYS A 163 -23.26 -3.99 5.30
C LYS A 163 -22.54 -3.83 3.96
N VAL A 164 -21.49 -3.01 3.92
CA VAL A 164 -20.69 -2.80 2.72
C VAL A 164 -19.97 -4.09 2.32
N LYS A 165 -19.47 -4.87 3.27
CA LYS A 165 -18.88 -6.18 3.00
C LYS A 165 -19.87 -7.10 2.30
N GLU A 166 -21.09 -7.24 2.82
CA GLU A 166 -22.14 -8.09 2.23
C GLU A 166 -22.47 -7.69 0.80
N GLU A 167 -22.48 -6.38 0.49
CA GLU A 167 -22.82 -5.86 -0.82
C GLU A 167 -21.65 -5.98 -1.84
N TYR A 168 -20.40 -5.88 -1.38
CA TYR A 168 -19.21 -5.80 -2.25
C TYR A 168 -18.27 -7.00 -2.14
N THR A 169 -18.68 -8.05 -1.49
CA THR A 169 -18.00 -9.34 -1.54
C THR A 169 -18.89 -10.28 -2.33
N ASN A 170 -18.48 -10.66 -3.54
CA ASN A 170 -19.13 -11.75 -4.23
C ASN A 170 -18.83 -13.02 -3.44
N GLU A 171 -19.77 -13.51 -2.67
CA GLU A 171 -19.73 -14.88 -2.23
C GLU A 171 -19.77 -15.76 -3.47
N THR A 172 -18.62 -16.26 -3.90
CA THR A 172 -18.58 -17.45 -4.73
C THR A 172 -19.06 -18.63 -3.87
N ASN A 173 -20.38 -18.67 -3.65
CA ASN A 173 -21.06 -19.90 -3.30
C ASN A 173 -21.19 -20.73 -4.58
N THR A 174 -20.23 -21.60 -4.79
CA THR A 174 -20.46 -22.89 -5.48
C THR A 174 -19.37 -23.86 -5.09
#